data_575bc5857df084d757654b82e12acae4
#
_entry.id   575bc5857df084d757654b82e12acae4
#
_cell.length_a   1.000
_cell.length_b   1.000
_cell.length_c   1.000
_cell.angle_alpha   90.00
_cell.angle_beta   90.00
_cell.angle_gamma   90.00
#
_symmetry.space_group_name_H-M   'P 1'
#
loop_
_entity.id
_entity.type
_entity.pdbx_description
1 polymer ?
#
loop_
_entity_poly.entity_id
_entity_poly.type
_entity_poly.pdbx_seq_one_letter_code
_entity_poly.pdbx_strand_id
1 'polypeptide(L)'
;DLFDRRKYINFHSLMESRRYFFDRCVEEGITLHALIGNHDIFWKESLEVNSPDLLLRDYHNIVLWQKPGTLEVDGIKIDMIPWICKSNEAEVFDFVKNTSSPLCMGHFELQGFPLFRGIDSHEGLDYKFLSNYNHVYSGHYHTPSQHDNITYVGAPYELFWNDYKDKKQFGILDTETMKTTFLENPHRMFYKVNYDDNSSTDKLKIEDLKKLDFTKYANAYVKVIVANKQDPYLFEKLIDEIYKVGPVDVTIVEDFTELNEETTEKDIIDQAQDTMTILSTFIDAQSLNISDTNKLKTLMRELYVEALSTENIE
;
A
#
# COMPACT_ATOMS: atom_id res chain seq x y z
N ASP A 1 2.24 -8.47 -6.38
CA ASP A 1 3.13 -7.35 -6.76
C ASP A 1 4.47 -7.52 -6.05
N LEU A 2 5.54 -7.75 -6.80
CA LEU A 2 6.92 -7.78 -6.29
C LEU A 2 7.62 -6.44 -6.47
N PHE A 3 7.25 -5.70 -7.51
CA PHE A 3 7.80 -4.39 -7.82
C PHE A 3 6.67 -3.37 -7.98
N ASP A 4 6.92 -2.13 -7.57
CA ASP A 4 5.91 -1.06 -7.59
C ASP A 4 5.57 -0.58 -9.01
N ARG A 5 6.53 -0.60 -9.94
CA ARG A 5 6.36 0.04 -11.24
C ARG A 5 6.35 -0.94 -12.40
N ARG A 6 5.33 -0.84 -13.24
CA ARG A 6 5.09 -1.74 -14.39
C ARG A 6 6.18 -1.69 -15.47
N LYS A 7 6.74 -0.51 -15.75
CA LYS A 7 7.53 -0.28 -16.97
C LYS A 7 9.02 -0.24 -16.74
N TYR A 8 9.48 0.00 -15.53
CA TYR A 8 10.89 0.13 -15.21
C TYR A 8 11.18 -0.13 -13.74
N ILE A 9 12.42 -0.48 -13.46
CA ILE A 9 12.96 -0.56 -12.10
C ILE A 9 14.28 0.22 -12.06
N ASN A 10 14.50 0.93 -10.96
CA ASN A 10 15.79 1.52 -10.68
C ASN A 10 16.81 0.41 -10.41
N PHE A 11 18.01 0.47 -11.03
CA PHE A 11 19.03 -0.56 -10.87
C PHE A 11 19.51 -0.72 -9.43
N HIS A 12 19.59 0.37 -8.67
CA HIS A 12 19.93 0.30 -7.25
C HIS A 12 18.85 -0.45 -6.46
N SER A 13 17.57 -0.15 -6.69
CA SER A 13 16.46 -0.86 -6.06
C SER A 13 16.45 -2.34 -6.41
N LEU A 14 16.73 -2.70 -7.67
CA LEU A 14 16.85 -4.10 -8.10
C LEU A 14 18.02 -4.79 -7.39
N MET A 15 19.18 -4.15 -7.33
CA MET A 15 20.36 -4.70 -6.65
C MET A 15 20.08 -4.92 -5.16
N GLU A 16 19.48 -3.96 -4.47
CA GLU A 16 19.18 -4.06 -3.05
C GLU A 16 18.07 -5.09 -2.76
N SER A 17 17.03 -5.21 -3.65
CA SER A 17 16.02 -6.26 -3.51
C SER A 17 16.62 -7.66 -3.68
N ARG A 18 17.56 -7.85 -4.62
CA ARG A 18 18.32 -9.09 -4.75
C ARG A 18 19.08 -9.38 -3.48
N ARG A 19 19.93 -8.44 -3.04
CA ARG A 19 20.83 -8.59 -1.88
C ARG A 19 20.09 -8.86 -0.57
N TYR A 20 19.00 -8.13 -0.30
CA TYR A 20 18.32 -8.19 1.01
C TYR A 20 17.16 -9.17 1.07
N PHE A 21 16.63 -9.61 -0.07
CA PHE A 21 15.48 -10.50 -0.09
C PHE A 21 15.72 -11.77 -0.90
N PHE A 22 15.94 -11.68 -2.21
CA PHE A 22 15.98 -12.87 -3.05
C PHE A 22 17.21 -13.75 -2.78
N ASP A 23 18.41 -13.17 -2.62
CA ASP A 23 19.63 -13.89 -2.28
C ASP A 23 19.52 -14.53 -0.89
N ARG A 24 18.85 -13.85 0.06
CA ARG A 24 18.58 -14.41 1.38
C ARG A 24 17.65 -15.61 1.32
N CYS A 25 16.62 -15.59 0.48
CA CYS A 25 15.78 -16.77 0.28
C CYS A 25 16.60 -17.97 -0.24
N VAL A 26 17.57 -17.73 -1.11
CA VAL A 26 18.50 -18.80 -1.57
C VAL A 26 19.37 -19.30 -0.42
N GLU A 27 20.02 -18.40 0.33
CA GLU A 27 20.91 -18.74 1.44
C GLU A 27 20.20 -19.55 2.53
N GLU A 28 18.95 -19.21 2.84
CA GLU A 28 18.12 -19.89 3.86
C GLU A 28 17.37 -21.12 3.31
N GLY A 29 17.55 -21.46 2.03
CA GLY A 29 16.88 -22.62 1.41
C GLY A 29 15.37 -22.46 1.28
N ILE A 30 14.87 -21.22 1.21
CA ILE A 30 13.45 -20.92 1.08
C ILE A 30 13.04 -20.96 -0.40
N THR A 31 12.00 -21.73 -0.72
CA THR A 31 11.34 -21.66 -2.02
C THR A 31 10.31 -20.54 -2.00
N LEU A 32 10.49 -19.56 -2.88
CA LEU A 32 9.57 -18.45 -3.02
C LEU A 32 8.55 -18.74 -4.12
N HIS A 33 7.27 -18.81 -3.77
CA HIS A 33 6.16 -18.85 -4.72
C HIS A 33 5.61 -17.44 -4.89
N ALA A 34 5.74 -16.87 -6.07
CA ALA A 34 5.33 -15.51 -6.36
C ALA A 34 4.17 -15.47 -7.36
N LEU A 35 3.08 -14.82 -6.98
CA LEU A 35 1.95 -14.50 -7.84
C LEU A 35 2.27 -13.24 -8.63
N ILE A 36 1.97 -13.24 -9.92
CA ILE A 36 2.07 -12.02 -10.71
C ILE A 36 0.90 -11.10 -10.36
N GLY A 37 1.22 -9.91 -9.88
CA GLY A 37 0.26 -8.87 -9.53
C GLY A 37 0.05 -7.84 -10.64
N ASN A 38 -0.82 -6.88 -10.40
CA ASN A 38 -1.14 -5.85 -11.40
C ASN A 38 -0.01 -4.83 -11.61
N HIS A 39 0.90 -4.64 -10.66
CA HIS A 39 2.10 -3.81 -10.81
C HIS A 39 3.26 -4.54 -11.50
N ASP A 40 3.21 -5.86 -11.57
CA ASP A 40 4.25 -6.65 -12.21
C ASP A 40 4.12 -6.72 -13.74
N ILE A 41 2.93 -6.47 -14.29
CA ILE A 41 2.63 -6.62 -15.74
C ILE A 41 2.87 -5.33 -16.50
N PHE A 42 3.45 -5.43 -17.71
CA PHE A 42 3.68 -4.27 -18.57
C PHE A 42 2.38 -3.73 -19.17
N TRP A 43 1.55 -4.59 -19.76
CA TRP A 43 0.24 -4.24 -20.30
C TRP A 43 -0.87 -4.62 -19.30
N LYS A 44 -1.80 -3.71 -19.04
CA LYS A 44 -2.89 -3.93 -18.07
C LYS A 44 -3.73 -5.18 -18.33
N GLU A 45 -3.81 -5.62 -19.59
CA GLU A 45 -4.69 -6.68 -20.06
C GLU A 45 -3.99 -8.02 -20.34
N SER A 46 -2.69 -8.14 -20.03
CA SER A 46 -1.91 -9.35 -20.33
C SER A 46 -0.78 -9.57 -19.34
N LEU A 47 -0.58 -10.83 -18.90
CA LEU A 47 0.53 -11.26 -18.08
C LEU A 47 1.79 -11.65 -18.88
N GLU A 48 1.72 -11.62 -20.22
CA GLU A 48 2.79 -12.10 -21.11
C GLU A 48 4.15 -11.47 -20.84
N VAL A 49 4.17 -10.16 -20.61
CA VAL A 49 5.39 -9.45 -20.22
C VAL A 49 5.23 -8.94 -18.79
N ASN A 50 6.03 -9.51 -17.90
CA ASN A 50 6.01 -9.16 -16.48
C ASN A 50 7.43 -9.04 -15.92
N SER A 51 7.59 -8.16 -14.93
CA SER A 51 8.89 -7.86 -14.35
C SER A 51 9.51 -9.03 -13.57
N PRO A 52 8.76 -9.85 -12.80
CA PRO A 52 9.35 -10.99 -12.11
C PRO A 52 9.97 -12.02 -13.06
N ASP A 53 9.30 -12.35 -14.16
CA ASP A 53 9.86 -13.28 -15.15
C ASP A 53 11.14 -12.75 -15.80
N LEU A 54 11.19 -11.45 -16.10
CA LEU A 54 12.35 -10.83 -16.72
C LEU A 54 13.54 -10.66 -15.76
N LEU A 55 13.26 -10.35 -14.48
CA LEU A 55 14.29 -9.92 -13.53
C LEU A 55 14.78 -11.04 -12.59
N LEU A 56 13.98 -12.11 -12.42
CA LEU A 56 14.24 -13.16 -11.42
C LEU A 56 14.41 -14.55 -12.01
N ARG A 57 14.45 -14.71 -13.33
CA ARG A 57 14.59 -16.04 -13.96
C ARG A 57 15.90 -16.75 -13.66
N ASP A 58 16.91 -16.06 -13.15
CA ASP A 58 18.18 -16.64 -12.71
C ASP A 58 18.06 -17.36 -11.36
N TYR A 59 16.98 -17.12 -10.63
CA TYR A 59 16.74 -17.74 -9.32
C TYR A 59 16.02 -19.07 -9.46
N HIS A 60 16.69 -20.16 -9.16
CA HIS A 60 16.13 -21.52 -9.25
C HIS A 60 15.17 -21.88 -8.11
N ASN A 61 15.17 -21.10 -7.03
CA ASN A 61 14.28 -21.25 -5.88
C ASN A 61 13.02 -20.38 -5.97
N ILE A 62 12.80 -19.67 -7.08
CA ILE A 62 11.62 -18.83 -7.29
C ILE A 62 10.69 -19.51 -8.30
N VAL A 63 9.45 -19.75 -7.91
CA VAL A 63 8.37 -20.27 -8.74
C VAL A 63 7.38 -19.16 -9.03
N LEU A 64 7.30 -18.75 -10.31
CA LEU A 64 6.38 -17.68 -10.72
C LEU A 64 5.06 -18.27 -11.20
N TRP A 65 3.98 -17.83 -10.59
CA TRP A 65 2.62 -18.20 -10.98
C TRP A 65 2.05 -17.17 -11.97
N GLN A 66 2.21 -17.47 -13.25
CA GLN A 66 1.71 -16.65 -14.37
C GLN A 66 0.34 -17.16 -14.87
N LYS A 67 -0.05 -18.36 -14.44
CA LYS A 67 -1.33 -19.01 -14.74
C LYS A 67 -1.90 -19.59 -13.46
N PRO A 68 -3.23 -19.78 -13.38
CA PRO A 68 -3.80 -20.50 -12.25
C PRO A 68 -3.27 -21.93 -12.19
N GLY A 69 -2.99 -22.40 -10.99
CA GLY A 69 -2.49 -23.75 -10.77
C GLY A 69 -2.52 -24.12 -9.29
N THR A 70 -2.31 -25.39 -8.99
CA THR A 70 -2.35 -25.90 -7.63
C THR A 70 -0.97 -26.24 -7.12
N LEU A 71 -0.58 -25.64 -5.99
CA LEU A 71 0.58 -26.00 -5.18
C LEU A 71 0.16 -27.02 -4.13
N GLU A 72 0.95 -28.06 -3.93
CA GLU A 72 0.76 -28.99 -2.83
C GLU A 72 1.90 -28.88 -1.84
N VAL A 73 1.57 -28.59 -0.58
CA VAL A 73 2.50 -28.48 0.54
C VAL A 73 1.95 -29.32 1.68
N ASP A 74 2.75 -30.28 2.17
CA ASP A 74 2.36 -31.17 3.28
C ASP A 74 1.02 -31.90 3.05
N GLY A 75 0.70 -32.22 1.80
CA GLY A 75 -0.55 -32.85 1.41
C GLY A 75 -1.75 -31.91 1.32
N ILE A 76 -1.55 -30.59 1.54
CA ILE A 76 -2.58 -29.57 1.40
C ILE A 76 -2.49 -28.95 0.02
N LYS A 77 -3.60 -28.88 -0.67
CA LYS A 77 -3.74 -28.22 -1.96
C LYS A 77 -4.08 -26.75 -1.77
N ILE A 78 -3.28 -25.89 -2.38
CA ILE A 78 -3.44 -24.44 -2.37
C ILE A 78 -3.48 -23.99 -3.83
N ASP A 79 -4.56 -23.38 -4.24
CA ASP A 79 -4.64 -22.80 -5.56
C ASP A 79 -3.96 -21.44 -5.59
N MET A 80 -3.07 -21.29 -6.56
CA MET A 80 -2.27 -20.09 -6.78
C MET A 80 -2.83 -19.36 -8.00
N ILE A 81 -3.43 -18.19 -7.80
CA ILE A 81 -4.13 -17.44 -8.85
C ILE A 81 -3.48 -16.07 -9.01
N PRO A 82 -2.82 -15.79 -10.16
CA PRO A 82 -2.24 -14.48 -10.45
C PRO A 82 -3.33 -13.43 -10.67
N TRP A 83 -2.92 -12.18 -10.89
CA TRP A 83 -3.79 -11.09 -11.28
C TRP A 83 -4.73 -11.49 -12.42
N ILE A 84 -6.01 -11.19 -12.26
CA ILE A 84 -7.04 -11.49 -13.27
C ILE A 84 -7.15 -10.30 -14.21
N CYS A 85 -6.93 -10.53 -15.49
CA CYS A 85 -7.10 -9.56 -16.55
C CYS A 85 -7.74 -10.23 -17.78
N LYS A 86 -8.02 -9.44 -18.78
CA LYS A 86 -8.74 -9.92 -19.99
C LYS A 86 -8.10 -11.15 -20.64
N SER A 87 -6.79 -11.29 -20.59
CA SER A 87 -6.09 -12.41 -21.26
C SER A 87 -6.26 -13.76 -20.54
N ASN A 88 -6.55 -13.78 -19.24
CA ASN A 88 -6.62 -15.02 -18.43
C ASN A 88 -7.94 -15.21 -17.68
N GLU A 89 -8.86 -14.25 -17.76
CA GLU A 89 -10.11 -14.25 -17.00
C GLU A 89 -10.91 -15.56 -17.19
N ALA A 90 -11.13 -15.97 -18.44
CA ALA A 90 -11.88 -17.19 -18.74
C ALA A 90 -11.20 -18.46 -18.19
N GLU A 91 -9.85 -18.54 -18.29
CA GLU A 91 -9.05 -19.65 -17.76
C GLU A 91 -9.17 -19.70 -16.23
N VAL A 92 -9.08 -18.55 -15.55
CA VAL A 92 -9.19 -18.46 -14.09
C VAL A 92 -10.58 -18.88 -13.60
N PHE A 93 -11.65 -18.37 -14.20
CA PHE A 93 -13.00 -18.74 -13.78
C PHE A 93 -13.30 -20.23 -14.03
N ASP A 94 -12.84 -20.81 -15.14
CA ASP A 94 -12.98 -22.23 -15.38
C ASP A 94 -12.18 -23.06 -14.37
N PHE A 95 -10.95 -22.64 -14.06
CA PHE A 95 -10.11 -23.29 -13.05
C PHE A 95 -10.77 -23.28 -11.66
N VAL A 96 -11.23 -22.11 -11.19
CA VAL A 96 -11.88 -21.95 -9.88
C VAL A 96 -13.18 -22.76 -9.80
N LYS A 97 -13.93 -22.86 -10.88
CA LYS A 97 -15.16 -23.65 -10.92
C LYS A 97 -14.91 -25.14 -10.76
N ASN A 98 -13.77 -25.64 -11.26
CA ASN A 98 -13.47 -27.08 -11.34
C ASN A 98 -12.50 -27.56 -10.24
N THR A 99 -11.97 -26.68 -9.41
CA THR A 99 -11.04 -27.04 -8.35
C THR A 99 -11.73 -27.73 -7.17
N SER A 100 -10.93 -28.53 -6.45
CA SER A 100 -11.29 -29.11 -5.15
C SER A 100 -10.36 -28.68 -4.04
N SER A 101 -9.48 -27.71 -4.29
CA SER A 101 -8.55 -27.18 -3.29
C SER A 101 -9.29 -26.46 -2.17
N PRO A 102 -8.94 -26.70 -0.89
CA PRO A 102 -9.57 -25.99 0.23
C PRO A 102 -9.08 -24.55 0.38
N LEU A 103 -7.89 -24.24 -0.12
CA LEU A 103 -7.23 -22.95 0.02
C LEU A 103 -6.95 -22.31 -1.32
N CYS A 104 -7.00 -20.98 -1.33
CA CYS A 104 -6.56 -20.15 -2.45
C CYS A 104 -5.64 -19.03 -1.96
N MET A 105 -4.58 -18.77 -2.69
CA MET A 105 -3.76 -17.58 -2.58
C MET A 105 -3.81 -16.84 -3.91
N GLY A 106 -4.16 -15.54 -3.88
CA GLY A 106 -4.33 -14.77 -5.09
C GLY A 106 -3.93 -13.31 -4.95
N HIS A 107 -4.01 -12.59 -6.07
CA HIS A 107 -3.83 -11.15 -6.12
C HIS A 107 -5.08 -10.55 -6.79
N PHE A 108 -6.08 -10.23 -5.97
CA PHE A 108 -7.42 -9.91 -6.45
C PHE A 108 -7.82 -8.48 -6.14
N GLU A 109 -8.55 -7.86 -7.06
CA GLU A 109 -9.33 -6.66 -6.83
C GLU A 109 -10.80 -7.07 -6.65
N LEU A 110 -11.29 -7.04 -5.41
CA LEU A 110 -12.65 -7.48 -5.08
C LEU A 110 -13.47 -6.32 -4.51
N GLN A 111 -14.75 -6.26 -4.88
CA GLN A 111 -15.68 -5.26 -4.38
C GLN A 111 -15.98 -5.46 -2.88
N GLY A 112 -16.20 -4.35 -2.16
CA GLY A 112 -16.63 -4.35 -0.77
C GLY A 112 -15.51 -4.55 0.26
N PHE A 113 -14.25 -4.50 -0.16
CA PHE A 113 -13.10 -4.54 0.74
C PHE A 113 -12.44 -3.16 0.86
N PRO A 114 -11.81 -2.84 2.01
CA PRO A 114 -11.13 -1.57 2.20
C PRO A 114 -9.97 -1.37 1.21
N LEU A 115 -10.09 -0.34 0.38
CA LEU A 115 -9.02 0.14 -0.47
C LEU A 115 -7.99 0.91 0.37
N PHE A 116 -8.49 1.80 1.24
CA PHE A 116 -7.75 2.56 2.24
C PHE A 116 -8.58 2.64 3.51
N ARG A 117 -7.99 3.15 4.60
CA ARG A 117 -8.70 3.36 5.85
C ARG A 117 -9.96 4.20 5.65
N GLY A 118 -11.13 3.58 5.86
CA GLY A 118 -12.44 4.22 5.77
C GLY A 118 -13.01 4.37 4.34
N ILE A 119 -12.37 3.79 3.33
CA ILE A 119 -12.84 3.81 1.95
C ILE A 119 -12.86 2.39 1.41
N ASP A 120 -14.05 1.86 1.14
CA ASP A 120 -14.22 0.56 0.53
C ASP A 120 -14.17 0.65 -1.00
N SER A 121 -13.63 -0.37 -1.64
CA SER A 121 -13.64 -0.48 -3.11
C SER A 121 -15.04 -0.80 -3.59
N HIS A 122 -15.52 0.00 -4.55
CA HIS A 122 -16.74 -0.29 -5.30
C HIS A 122 -16.46 -0.91 -6.66
N GLU A 123 -15.19 -1.01 -7.03
CA GLU A 123 -14.68 -1.61 -8.26
C GLU A 123 -14.13 -3.02 -8.00
N GLY A 124 -13.88 -3.76 -9.07
CA GLY A 124 -13.35 -5.13 -8.98
C GLY A 124 -14.41 -6.20 -9.17
N LEU A 125 -14.02 -7.43 -8.93
CA LEU A 125 -14.84 -8.62 -9.14
C LEU A 125 -15.76 -8.87 -7.92
N ASP A 126 -16.93 -9.47 -8.18
CA ASP A 126 -17.77 -10.03 -7.09
C ASP A 126 -17.04 -11.24 -6.48
N TYR A 127 -16.67 -11.14 -5.21
CA TYR A 127 -15.90 -12.17 -4.49
C TYR A 127 -16.59 -13.54 -4.39
N LYS A 128 -17.87 -13.62 -4.70
CA LYS A 128 -18.66 -14.87 -4.61
C LYS A 128 -18.13 -15.99 -5.49
N PHE A 129 -17.39 -15.68 -6.57
CA PHE A 129 -16.76 -16.72 -7.37
C PHE A 129 -15.73 -17.56 -6.61
N LEU A 130 -15.21 -17.05 -5.47
CA LEU A 130 -14.27 -17.71 -4.58
C LEU A 130 -14.95 -18.48 -3.42
N SER A 131 -16.27 -18.57 -3.40
CA SER A 131 -17.04 -19.19 -2.31
C SER A 131 -16.80 -20.70 -2.14
N ASN A 132 -16.21 -21.36 -3.14
CA ASN A 132 -15.86 -22.79 -3.07
C ASN A 132 -14.67 -23.08 -2.16
N TYR A 133 -13.84 -22.10 -1.87
CA TYR A 133 -12.69 -22.28 -0.99
C TYR A 133 -13.08 -22.14 0.48
N ASN A 134 -12.45 -22.94 1.34
CA ASN A 134 -12.59 -22.77 2.79
C ASN A 134 -11.96 -21.45 3.25
N HIS A 135 -10.84 -21.09 2.63
CA HIS A 135 -10.18 -19.81 2.90
C HIS A 135 -9.40 -19.28 1.68
N VAL A 136 -9.46 -17.97 1.51
CA VAL A 136 -8.74 -17.24 0.45
C VAL A 136 -7.86 -16.18 1.08
N TYR A 137 -6.59 -16.17 0.74
CA TYR A 137 -5.65 -15.10 1.08
C TYR A 137 -5.38 -14.27 -0.17
N SER A 138 -5.58 -12.96 -0.09
CA SER A 138 -5.35 -12.06 -1.20
C SER A 138 -4.34 -10.98 -0.87
N GLY A 139 -3.46 -10.66 -1.83
CA GLY A 139 -2.75 -9.40 -1.92
C GLY A 139 -3.60 -8.33 -2.59
N HIS A 140 -3.00 -7.27 -3.11
CA HIS A 140 -3.55 -6.11 -3.78
C HIS A 140 -3.90 -4.96 -2.83
N TYR A 141 -4.85 -5.11 -1.92
CA TYR A 141 -5.14 -4.05 -0.96
C TYR A 141 -4.14 -4.03 0.19
N HIS A 142 -3.61 -2.83 0.50
CA HIS A 142 -2.52 -2.65 1.49
C HIS A 142 -3.00 -2.71 2.93
N THR A 143 -4.30 -2.48 3.17
CA THR A 143 -4.90 -2.54 4.49
C THR A 143 -5.41 -3.95 4.78
N PRO A 144 -4.94 -4.62 5.85
CA PRO A 144 -5.46 -5.92 6.23
C PRO A 144 -6.95 -5.87 6.52
N SER A 145 -7.69 -6.80 5.94
CA SER A 145 -9.14 -6.92 6.14
C SER A 145 -9.62 -8.35 5.97
N GLN A 146 -10.78 -8.67 6.53
CA GLN A 146 -11.39 -9.97 6.39
C GLN A 146 -12.90 -9.84 6.23
N HIS A 147 -13.45 -10.55 5.27
CA HIS A 147 -14.89 -10.70 5.07
C HIS A 147 -15.17 -12.12 4.53
N ASP A 148 -16.15 -12.79 5.13
CA ASP A 148 -16.47 -14.19 4.85
C ASP A 148 -15.22 -15.10 4.89
N ASN A 149 -14.96 -15.86 3.82
CA ASN A 149 -13.80 -16.73 3.69
C ASN A 149 -12.56 -16.03 3.11
N ILE A 150 -12.59 -14.72 2.92
CA ILE A 150 -11.52 -13.95 2.27
C ILE A 150 -10.77 -13.09 3.27
N THR A 151 -9.45 -13.18 3.25
CA THR A 151 -8.53 -12.34 4.01
C THR A 151 -7.58 -11.62 3.07
N TYR A 152 -7.62 -10.29 3.07
CA TYR A 152 -6.54 -9.47 2.54
C TYR A 152 -5.42 -9.40 3.57
N VAL A 153 -4.24 -9.88 3.20
CA VAL A 153 -3.08 -9.93 4.11
C VAL A 153 -2.48 -8.57 4.38
N GLY A 154 -2.77 -7.59 3.51
CA GLY A 154 -2.18 -6.27 3.53
C GLY A 154 -0.75 -6.25 3.00
N ALA A 155 -0.09 -5.09 3.10
CA ALA A 155 1.31 -4.95 2.77
C ALA A 155 2.21 -5.23 3.98
N PRO A 156 3.43 -5.79 3.78
CA PRO A 156 4.35 -6.10 4.89
C PRO A 156 5.03 -4.86 5.49
N TYR A 157 5.01 -3.72 4.79
CA TYR A 157 5.54 -2.43 5.26
C TYR A 157 4.77 -1.26 4.60
N GLU A 158 4.98 -0.05 5.09
CA GLU A 158 4.35 1.15 4.54
C GLU A 158 4.98 1.50 3.19
N LEU A 159 4.17 1.66 2.13
CA LEU A 159 4.60 1.99 0.77
C LEU A 159 4.36 3.46 0.42
N PHE A 160 3.26 4.01 0.92
CA PHE A 160 2.80 5.36 0.63
C PHE A 160 2.35 6.09 1.89
N TRP A 161 2.18 7.42 1.81
CA TRP A 161 1.65 8.22 2.91
C TRP A 161 0.25 7.78 3.38
N ASN A 162 -0.54 7.17 2.51
CA ASN A 162 -1.86 6.61 2.85
C ASN A 162 -1.75 5.40 3.79
N ASP A 163 -0.60 4.72 3.80
CA ASP A 163 -0.32 3.61 4.71
C ASP A 163 0.08 4.07 6.12
N TYR A 164 0.22 5.38 6.34
CA TYR A 164 0.60 5.94 7.64
C TYR A 164 -0.33 5.49 8.75
N LYS A 165 0.24 4.86 9.80
CA LYS A 165 -0.47 4.25 10.92
C LYS A 165 -1.33 3.03 10.56
N ASP A 166 -1.32 2.54 9.34
CA ASP A 166 -1.95 1.26 9.05
C ASP A 166 -1.15 0.12 9.65
N LYS A 167 -1.87 -0.94 10.01
CA LYS A 167 -1.24 -2.19 10.42
C LYS A 167 -0.56 -2.83 9.22
N LYS A 168 0.74 -3.08 9.33
CA LYS A 168 1.54 -3.78 8.33
C LYS A 168 1.99 -5.11 8.90
N GLN A 169 1.85 -6.19 8.12
CA GLN A 169 2.02 -7.54 8.64
C GLN A 169 2.33 -8.54 7.54
N PHE A 170 2.78 -9.72 7.94
CA PHE A 170 2.76 -10.93 7.11
C PHE A 170 2.16 -12.10 7.90
N GLY A 171 1.65 -13.10 7.17
CA GLY A 171 1.02 -14.27 7.76
C GLY A 171 1.92 -15.50 7.73
N ILE A 172 1.84 -16.33 8.77
CA ILE A 172 2.42 -17.67 8.82
C ILE A 172 1.26 -18.64 8.87
N LEU A 173 1.10 -19.44 7.82
CA LEU A 173 0.12 -20.53 7.75
C LEU A 173 0.79 -21.80 8.29
N ASP A 174 0.26 -22.33 9.37
CA ASP A 174 0.63 -23.62 9.93
C ASP A 174 -0.17 -24.72 9.21
N THR A 175 0.53 -25.58 8.47
CA THR A 175 -0.10 -26.62 7.65
C THR A 175 -0.66 -27.80 8.46
N GLU A 176 -0.21 -28.02 9.69
CA GLU A 176 -0.76 -29.06 10.57
C GLU A 176 -2.09 -28.62 11.21
N THR A 177 -2.13 -27.37 11.69
CA THR A 177 -3.31 -26.83 12.40
C THR A 177 -4.25 -26.07 11.50
N MET A 178 -3.85 -25.72 10.28
CA MET A 178 -4.57 -24.86 9.33
C MET A 178 -4.87 -23.47 9.89
N LYS A 179 -4.03 -22.98 10.80
CA LYS A 179 -4.16 -21.66 11.41
C LYS A 179 -3.15 -20.70 10.84
N THR A 180 -3.61 -19.48 10.55
CA THR A 180 -2.72 -18.39 10.17
C THR A 180 -2.49 -17.46 11.34
N THR A 181 -1.22 -17.22 11.64
CA THR A 181 -0.78 -16.22 12.62
C THR A 181 -0.20 -15.03 11.88
N PHE A 182 -0.73 -13.84 12.13
CA PHE A 182 -0.22 -12.62 11.53
C PHE A 182 0.78 -11.95 12.47
N LEU A 183 1.97 -11.69 11.95
CA LEU A 183 3.04 -10.97 12.64
C LEU A 183 3.10 -9.54 12.15
N GLU A 184 2.91 -8.61 13.06
CA GLU A 184 2.94 -7.18 12.75
C GLU A 184 4.38 -6.70 12.58
N ASN A 185 4.63 -5.89 11.53
CA ASN A 185 5.90 -5.21 11.34
C ASN A 185 6.00 -4.02 12.30
N PRO A 186 6.94 -4.02 13.24
CA PRO A 186 7.12 -2.91 14.18
C PRO A 186 7.79 -1.68 13.55
N HIS A 187 8.39 -1.82 12.37
CA HIS A 187 9.13 -0.75 11.71
C HIS A 187 8.20 0.16 10.93
N ARG A 188 8.37 1.45 11.10
CA ARG A 188 7.61 2.49 10.41
C ARG A 188 8.53 3.25 9.46
N MET A 189 8.00 3.60 8.28
CA MET A 189 8.71 4.40 7.28
C MET A 189 8.24 5.85 7.26
N PHE A 190 6.98 6.11 7.64
CA PHE A 190 6.38 7.44 7.56
C PHE A 190 6.04 7.96 8.95
N TYR A 191 6.41 9.22 9.20
CA TYR A 191 6.10 9.93 10.43
C TYR A 191 5.49 11.30 10.13
N LYS A 192 4.41 11.65 10.84
CA LYS A 192 3.83 12.99 10.84
C LYS A 192 4.17 13.67 12.15
N VAL A 193 4.65 14.91 12.07
CA VAL A 193 4.97 15.77 13.20
C VAL A 193 4.06 16.99 13.10
N ASN A 194 3.15 17.15 14.02
CA ASN A 194 2.31 18.35 14.10
C ASN A 194 3.06 19.41 14.89
N TYR A 195 3.23 20.58 14.31
CA TYR A 195 3.84 21.73 14.95
C TYR A 195 2.81 22.84 15.14
N ASP A 196 2.64 23.27 16.38
CA ASP A 196 1.79 24.38 16.77
C ASP A 196 2.40 25.05 18.02
N ASP A 197 2.89 26.26 17.86
CA ASP A 197 3.49 27.06 18.96
C ASP A 197 2.53 28.12 19.51
N ASN A 198 1.28 28.17 19.03
CA ASN A 198 0.23 29.06 19.52
C ASN A 198 -0.79 28.36 20.47
N SER A 199 -0.61 27.07 20.72
CA SER A 199 -1.51 26.33 21.62
C SER A 199 -1.60 26.99 23.01
N SER A 200 -2.80 27.35 23.41
CA SER A 200 -3.06 28.04 24.68
C SER A 200 -2.84 27.17 25.91
N THR A 201 -2.75 25.85 25.74
CA THR A 201 -2.64 24.87 26.84
C THR A 201 -1.24 24.34 27.07
N ASP A 202 -0.40 24.22 26.02
CA ASP A 202 0.96 23.72 26.13
C ASP A 202 1.85 24.37 25.05
N LYS A 203 2.37 25.59 25.34
CA LYS A 203 3.38 26.20 24.45
C LYS A 203 4.63 25.33 24.42
N LEU A 204 4.93 24.78 23.24
CA LEU A 204 6.18 24.07 23.00
C LEU A 204 7.36 25.00 23.29
N LYS A 205 8.32 24.57 24.09
CA LYS A 205 9.54 25.33 24.43
C LYS A 205 10.78 24.59 23.93
N ILE A 206 11.88 25.30 23.74
CA ILE A 206 13.16 24.69 23.35
C ILE A 206 13.59 23.57 24.31
N GLU A 207 13.27 23.70 25.59
CA GLU A 207 13.56 22.68 26.61
C GLU A 207 12.76 21.40 26.41
N ASP A 208 11.56 21.49 25.82
CA ASP A 208 10.71 20.35 25.53
C ASP A 208 11.22 19.59 24.31
N LEU A 209 11.83 20.25 23.32
CA LEU A 209 12.49 19.57 22.21
C LEU A 209 13.57 18.59 22.70
N LYS A 210 14.32 18.94 23.76
CA LYS A 210 15.34 18.06 24.34
C LYS A 210 14.79 16.77 24.98
N LYS A 211 13.49 16.74 25.28
CA LYS A 211 12.80 15.58 25.87
C LYS A 211 12.21 14.66 24.81
N LEU A 212 12.11 15.13 23.56
CA LEU A 212 11.55 14.34 22.46
C LEU A 212 12.58 13.33 21.93
N ASP A 213 12.11 12.14 21.65
CA ASP A 213 12.92 11.13 20.95
C ASP A 213 12.82 11.34 19.44
N PHE A 214 13.89 11.85 18.85
CA PHE A 214 14.03 12.04 17.41
C PHE A 214 14.62 10.82 16.70
N THR A 215 15.20 9.87 17.42
CA THR A 215 15.89 8.70 16.82
C THR A 215 14.98 7.86 15.93
N LYS A 216 13.68 7.86 16.20
CA LYS A 216 12.64 7.19 15.38
C LYS A 216 12.54 7.74 13.96
N TYR A 217 13.04 8.93 13.69
CA TYR A 217 13.00 9.54 12.36
C TYR A 217 14.23 9.19 11.50
N ALA A 218 15.20 8.48 12.05
CA ALA A 218 16.36 8.01 11.29
C ALA A 218 15.92 7.07 10.17
N ASN A 219 16.40 7.32 8.95
CA ASN A 219 16.04 6.57 7.74
C ASN A 219 14.53 6.53 7.43
N ALA A 220 13.77 7.52 7.90
CA ALA A 220 12.32 7.61 7.69
C ALA A 220 11.94 8.83 6.84
N TYR A 221 10.74 8.81 6.28
CA TYR A 221 10.10 9.96 5.63
C TYR A 221 9.32 10.74 6.68
N VAL A 222 9.63 12.00 6.87
CA VAL A 222 9.01 12.84 7.89
C VAL A 222 8.22 13.97 7.25
N LYS A 223 6.93 14.09 7.60
CA LYS A 223 6.08 15.21 7.21
C LYS A 223 5.81 16.08 8.42
N VAL A 224 6.26 17.32 8.39
CA VAL A 224 6.01 18.32 9.42
C VAL A 224 4.84 19.17 8.99
N ILE A 225 3.72 19.07 9.72
CA ILE A 225 2.48 19.82 9.49
C ILE A 225 2.51 20.99 10.45
N VAL A 226 2.52 22.20 9.91
CA VAL A 226 2.66 23.45 10.67
C VAL A 226 1.28 24.13 10.74
N ALA A 227 0.64 24.09 11.89
CA ALA A 227 -0.60 24.81 12.13
C ALA A 227 -0.33 26.29 12.50
N ASN A 228 0.58 26.53 13.43
CA ASN A 228 1.01 27.87 13.83
C ASN A 228 2.53 27.94 14.00
N LYS A 229 3.14 29.02 13.50
CA LYS A 229 4.56 29.30 13.58
C LYS A 229 4.81 30.76 14.02
N GLN A 230 4.57 31.03 15.30
CA GLN A 230 4.80 32.35 15.90
C GLN A 230 6.26 32.56 16.29
N ASP A 231 6.97 31.48 16.65
CA ASP A 231 8.39 31.49 16.97
C ASP A 231 9.19 30.75 15.88
N PRO A 232 9.68 31.44 14.84
CA PRO A 232 10.47 30.84 13.77
C PRO A 232 11.75 30.14 14.28
N TYR A 233 12.36 30.65 15.35
CA TYR A 233 13.59 30.07 15.92
C TYR A 233 13.32 28.71 16.56
N LEU A 234 12.20 28.57 17.27
CA LEU A 234 11.79 27.29 17.85
C LEU A 234 11.49 26.26 16.74
N PHE A 235 10.83 26.69 15.67
CA PHE A 235 10.57 25.84 14.51
C PHE A 235 11.86 25.37 13.84
N GLU A 236 12.80 26.29 13.55
CA GLU A 236 14.10 25.93 12.98
C GLU A 236 14.83 24.90 13.85
N LYS A 237 14.80 25.08 15.18
CA LYS A 237 15.40 24.11 16.11
C LYS A 237 14.75 22.73 16.03
N LEU A 238 13.43 22.64 15.89
CA LEU A 238 12.75 21.36 15.68
C LEU A 238 13.24 20.69 14.39
N ILE A 239 13.29 21.45 13.30
CA ILE A 239 13.73 20.95 12.00
C ILE A 239 15.19 20.51 12.05
N ASP A 240 16.09 21.29 12.70
CA ASP A 240 17.48 20.92 12.93
C ASP A 240 17.60 19.57 13.67
N GLU A 241 16.82 19.35 14.73
CA GLU A 241 16.87 18.10 15.50
C GLU A 241 16.37 16.90 14.67
N ILE A 242 15.36 17.12 13.81
CA ILE A 242 14.90 16.08 12.88
C ILE A 242 16.01 15.74 11.86
N TYR A 243 16.64 16.73 11.22
CA TYR A 243 17.70 16.48 10.24
C TYR A 243 18.95 15.83 10.84
N LYS A 244 19.29 16.11 12.10
CA LYS A 244 20.45 15.51 12.78
C LYS A 244 20.43 13.99 12.85
N VAL A 245 19.26 13.37 12.89
CA VAL A 245 19.15 11.93 12.99
C VAL A 245 19.16 11.23 11.64
N GLY A 246 19.24 11.97 10.53
CA GLY A 246 19.39 11.43 9.18
C GLY A 246 18.09 10.80 8.63
N PRO A 247 16.99 11.55 8.52
CA PRO A 247 15.81 11.10 7.79
C PRO A 247 16.12 10.94 6.30
N VAL A 248 15.32 10.13 5.59
CA VAL A 248 15.40 10.00 4.12
C VAL A 248 14.91 11.29 3.46
N ASP A 249 13.80 11.83 3.96
CA ASP A 249 13.21 13.08 3.47
C ASP A 249 12.45 13.80 4.58
N VAL A 250 12.40 15.13 4.52
CA VAL A 250 11.59 15.97 5.40
C VAL A 250 10.76 16.92 4.56
N THR A 251 9.46 16.66 4.48
CA THR A 251 8.49 17.55 3.82
C THR A 251 7.83 18.45 4.86
N ILE A 252 7.86 19.77 4.65
CA ILE A 252 7.19 20.76 5.49
C ILE A 252 5.91 21.21 4.79
N VAL A 253 4.78 21.04 5.46
CA VAL A 253 3.46 21.50 4.99
C VAL A 253 3.00 22.62 5.92
N GLU A 254 2.95 23.84 5.41
CA GLU A 254 2.37 24.97 6.13
C GLU A 254 0.88 25.01 5.81
N ASP A 255 0.06 24.85 6.84
CA ASP A 255 -1.39 24.91 6.69
C ASP A 255 -1.83 26.37 6.72
N PHE A 256 -2.27 26.90 5.57
CA PHE A 256 -2.77 28.27 5.44
C PHE A 256 -4.27 28.39 5.71
N THR A 257 -4.90 27.41 6.35
CA THR A 257 -6.35 27.39 6.60
C THR A 257 -6.84 28.38 7.66
N GLU A 258 -6.01 29.26 8.21
CA GLU A 258 -6.43 30.37 9.08
C GLU A 258 -7.43 31.36 8.44
N LEU A 259 -7.83 31.15 7.18
CA LEU A 259 -8.84 31.97 6.51
C LEU A 259 -10.28 31.48 6.71
N ASN A 260 -10.50 30.35 7.39
CA ASN A 260 -11.85 29.85 7.70
C ASN A 260 -11.96 29.44 9.17
N GLU A 261 -12.61 30.30 9.97
CA GLU A 261 -12.77 30.20 11.43
C GLU A 261 -13.64 29.03 11.95
N GLU A 262 -13.94 28.00 11.18
CA GLU A 262 -14.85 26.90 11.60
C GLU A 262 -14.36 25.46 11.37
N THR A 263 -13.06 25.22 11.23
CA THR A 263 -12.56 23.84 11.05
C THR A 263 -11.96 23.23 12.32
N THR A 264 -12.50 22.08 12.74
CA THR A 264 -12.03 21.34 13.93
C THR A 264 -10.73 20.56 13.65
N GLU A 265 -9.96 20.22 14.71
CA GLU A 265 -8.72 19.40 14.59
C GLU A 265 -8.89 18.11 13.75
N LYS A 266 -10.11 17.58 13.69
CA LYS A 266 -10.46 16.43 12.86
C LYS A 266 -10.36 16.72 11.36
N ASP A 267 -10.74 17.94 10.96
CA ASP A 267 -10.77 18.37 9.56
C ASP A 267 -9.35 18.62 9.03
N ILE A 268 -8.40 19.01 9.90
CA ILE A 268 -6.98 19.22 9.54
C ILE A 268 -6.28 17.88 9.27
N ILE A 269 -6.60 16.85 10.04
CA ILE A 269 -6.09 15.48 9.85
C ILE A 269 -6.69 14.86 8.58
N ASP A 270 -7.96 15.14 8.29
CA ASP A 270 -8.65 14.65 7.10
C ASP A 270 -8.19 15.39 5.82
N GLN A 271 -7.83 16.66 5.88
CA GLN A 271 -7.34 17.42 4.72
C GLN A 271 -5.94 16.98 4.24
N ALA A 272 -5.12 16.38 5.10
CA ALA A 272 -3.86 15.73 4.70
C ALA A 272 -4.09 14.34 4.09
N GLN A 273 -5.32 13.87 4.10
CA GLN A 273 -5.72 12.56 3.64
C GLN A 273 -6.24 12.61 2.21
N ASP A 274 -5.55 12.88 1.22
CA ASP A 274 -6.01 12.48 -0.10
C ASP A 274 -6.56 13.60 -1.00
N THR A 275 -5.67 14.08 -1.84
CA THR A 275 -6.01 14.92 -3.01
C THR A 275 -7.24 14.40 -3.76
N MET A 276 -7.46 13.07 -3.79
CA MET A 276 -8.63 12.46 -4.42
C MET A 276 -9.92 12.70 -3.65
N THR A 277 -9.89 12.67 -2.32
CA THR A 277 -11.06 12.99 -1.49
C THR A 277 -11.41 14.46 -1.63
N ILE A 278 -10.42 15.35 -1.64
CA ILE A 278 -10.60 16.78 -1.88
C ILE A 278 -11.21 17.02 -3.26
N LEU A 279 -10.66 16.40 -4.30
CA LEU A 279 -11.17 16.51 -5.67
C LEU A 279 -12.59 15.93 -5.81
N SER A 280 -12.87 14.79 -5.19
CA SER A 280 -14.22 14.21 -5.17
C SER A 280 -15.22 15.12 -4.47
N THR A 281 -14.86 15.65 -3.30
CA THR A 281 -15.72 16.58 -2.54
C THR A 281 -15.93 17.88 -3.29
N PHE A 282 -14.90 18.41 -3.95
CA PHE A 282 -14.99 19.57 -4.80
C PHE A 282 -15.93 19.35 -5.99
N ILE A 283 -15.84 18.18 -6.66
CA ILE A 283 -16.75 17.81 -7.76
C ILE A 283 -18.19 17.71 -7.27
N ASP A 284 -18.43 17.14 -6.07
CA ASP A 284 -19.77 17.03 -5.49
C ASP A 284 -20.35 18.36 -5.08
N ALA A 285 -19.50 19.28 -4.59
CA ALA A 285 -19.93 20.64 -4.20
C ALA A 285 -20.22 21.56 -5.39
N GLN A 286 -19.65 21.27 -6.57
CA GLN A 286 -19.95 22.00 -7.79
C GLN A 286 -21.27 21.48 -8.37
N SER A 287 -22.31 22.32 -8.40
CA SER A 287 -23.58 22.05 -9.09
C SER A 287 -23.36 22.01 -10.62
N LEU A 288 -22.52 21.08 -11.07
CA LEU A 288 -22.19 20.91 -12.48
C LEU A 288 -23.38 20.23 -13.17
N ASN A 289 -23.93 20.86 -14.19
CA ASN A 289 -24.92 20.29 -15.12
C ASN A 289 -24.27 19.19 -16.02
N ILE A 290 -23.49 18.29 -15.42
CA ILE A 290 -22.82 17.20 -16.11
C ILE A 290 -23.59 15.93 -15.81
N SER A 291 -24.10 15.29 -16.83
CA SER A 291 -24.95 14.10 -16.76
C SER A 291 -24.23 12.87 -16.20
N ASP A 292 -22.96 12.98 -15.79
CA ASP A 292 -22.19 11.84 -15.31
C ASP A 292 -21.04 12.25 -14.39
N THR A 293 -21.39 12.68 -13.17
CA THR A 293 -20.41 13.04 -12.12
C THR A 293 -19.45 11.88 -11.80
N ASN A 294 -19.93 10.64 -11.92
CA ASN A 294 -19.11 9.47 -11.68
C ASN A 294 -18.00 9.30 -12.75
N LYS A 295 -18.31 9.55 -14.01
CA LYS A 295 -17.28 9.53 -15.07
C LYS A 295 -16.23 10.60 -14.87
N LEU A 296 -16.64 11.78 -14.41
CA LEU A 296 -15.70 12.86 -14.11
C LEU A 296 -14.77 12.47 -12.96
N LYS A 297 -15.30 11.87 -11.90
CA LYS A 297 -14.49 11.37 -10.79
C LYS A 297 -13.53 10.27 -11.24
N THR A 298 -13.97 9.35 -12.07
CA THR A 298 -13.12 8.29 -12.63
C THR A 298 -11.99 8.88 -13.48
N LEU A 299 -12.31 9.83 -14.37
CA LEU A 299 -11.33 10.51 -15.20
C LEU A 299 -10.30 11.29 -14.36
N MET A 300 -10.76 12.02 -13.34
CA MET A 300 -9.87 12.74 -12.42
C MET A 300 -8.95 11.79 -11.65
N ARG A 301 -9.45 10.63 -11.24
CA ARG A 301 -8.65 9.57 -10.60
C ARG A 301 -7.58 9.03 -11.54
N GLU A 302 -7.93 8.73 -12.77
CA GLU A 302 -6.99 8.26 -13.79
C GLU A 302 -5.89 9.29 -14.06
N LEU A 303 -6.26 10.56 -14.22
CA LEU A 303 -5.32 11.67 -14.41
C LEU A 303 -4.41 11.89 -13.20
N TYR A 304 -4.95 11.75 -11.98
CA TYR A 304 -4.16 11.89 -10.76
C TYR A 304 -3.14 10.75 -10.62
N VAL A 305 -3.54 9.52 -10.88
CA VAL A 305 -2.64 8.35 -10.88
C VAL A 305 -1.58 8.50 -11.99
N GLU A 306 -1.96 9.01 -13.16
CA GLU A 306 -1.01 9.29 -14.24
C GLU A 306 -0.04 10.42 -13.86
N ALA A 307 -0.51 11.49 -13.21
CA ALA A 307 0.33 12.58 -12.72
C ALA A 307 1.33 12.10 -11.67
N LEU A 308 0.91 11.30 -10.69
CA LEU A 308 1.81 10.68 -9.70
C LEU A 308 2.87 9.79 -10.35
N SER A 309 2.55 9.18 -11.50
CA SER A 309 3.51 8.38 -12.27
C SER A 309 4.50 9.23 -13.08
N THR A 310 4.18 10.49 -13.35
CA THR A 310 5.00 11.43 -14.14
C THR A 310 5.85 12.36 -13.30
N GLU A 311 5.45 12.73 -12.08
CA GLU A 311 6.24 13.59 -11.18
C GLU A 311 7.57 12.98 -10.69
N ASN A 312 7.83 11.72 -11.01
CA ASN A 312 9.08 11.04 -10.66
C ASN A 312 10.05 10.88 -11.85
N ILE A 313 10.00 11.75 -12.84
CA ILE A 313 10.89 11.74 -14.04
C ILE A 313 12.00 12.81 -13.93
N GLU A 314 12.22 13.47 -12.79
CA GLU A 314 13.42 14.29 -12.58
C GLU A 314 14.40 13.64 -11.60
#